data_bdb1debf4dbd3de535b6b87459cd0e1d
#
_entry.id   bdb1debf4dbd3de535b6b87459cd0e1d
#
_cell.length_a   1.000
_cell.length_b   1.000
_cell.length_c   1.000
_cell.angle_alpha   90.00
_cell.angle_beta   90.00
_cell.angle_gamma   90.00
#
_symmetry.space_group_name_H-M   'P 1'
#
loop_
_entity.id
_entity.type
_entity.pdbx_description
1 polymer ?
#
loop_
_entity_poly.entity_id
_entity_poly.type
_entity_poly.pdbx_seq_one_letter_code
_entity_poly.pdbx_strand_id
1 'polypeptide(L)'
;MLFRSLLKGLDNSLNSAMDSIRSSVHDLHDDAVNLQETIKGIITDIKMENVEFEYDMSEIIPREIKNCFISIVKEAISNAMKYSSATQIKIIMREHPAIYQLCIEDNGKGCADYDKNTTGIGLKNMQERVNTLNGNLQINGEKGFRIFVVIPKQNRAE
;
A
#
# COMPACT_ATOMS: atom_id res chain seq x y z
N MET A 1 -39.99 -29.43 -6.74
CA MET A 1 -38.91 -28.83 -7.57
C MET A 1 -38.94 -27.31 -7.60
N LEU A 2 -40.07 -26.69 -7.80
CA LEU A 2 -40.23 -25.21 -7.82
C LEU A 2 -39.80 -24.55 -6.47
N PHE A 3 -40.14 -25.12 -5.36
CA PHE A 3 -39.86 -24.60 -4.02
C PHE A 3 -38.35 -24.56 -3.70
N ARG A 4 -37.59 -25.58 -4.10
CA ARG A 4 -36.13 -25.61 -3.93
C ARG A 4 -35.42 -24.57 -4.81
N SER A 5 -35.95 -24.35 -6.02
CA SER A 5 -35.41 -23.33 -6.92
C SER A 5 -35.64 -21.91 -6.41
N LEU A 6 -36.83 -21.66 -5.84
CA LEU A 6 -37.18 -20.40 -5.20
C LEU A 6 -36.32 -20.12 -3.97
N LEU A 7 -36.09 -21.14 -3.13
CA LEU A 7 -35.20 -21.01 -1.94
C LEU A 7 -33.74 -20.71 -2.32
N LYS A 8 -33.23 -21.37 -3.35
CA LYS A 8 -31.88 -21.07 -3.87
C LYS A 8 -31.76 -19.64 -4.43
N GLY A 9 -32.80 -19.18 -5.13
CA GLY A 9 -32.85 -17.82 -5.63
C GLY A 9 -32.86 -16.76 -4.51
N LEU A 10 -33.60 -17.02 -3.43
CA LEU A 10 -33.65 -16.17 -2.24
C LEU A 10 -32.30 -16.15 -1.50
N ASP A 11 -31.68 -17.31 -1.32
CA ASP A 11 -30.34 -17.40 -0.71
C ASP A 11 -29.29 -16.63 -1.50
N ASN A 12 -29.29 -16.77 -2.81
CA ASN A 12 -28.35 -16.03 -3.67
C ASN A 12 -28.57 -14.51 -3.61
N SER A 13 -29.85 -14.08 -3.63
CA SER A 13 -30.20 -12.66 -3.52
C SER A 13 -29.80 -12.08 -2.16
N LEU A 14 -30.00 -12.83 -1.09
CA LEU A 14 -29.63 -12.45 0.27
C LEU A 14 -28.11 -12.34 0.42
N ASN A 15 -27.35 -13.30 -0.09
CA ASN A 15 -25.89 -13.30 -0.08
C ASN A 15 -25.33 -12.13 -0.88
N SER A 16 -25.87 -11.83 -2.07
CA SER A 16 -25.48 -10.67 -2.87
C SER A 16 -25.75 -9.35 -2.14
N ALA A 17 -26.89 -9.23 -1.46
CA ALA A 17 -27.24 -8.04 -0.68
C ALA A 17 -26.27 -7.88 0.52
N MET A 18 -25.93 -8.96 1.20
CA MET A 18 -24.97 -8.94 2.32
C MET A 18 -23.55 -8.58 1.85
N ASP A 19 -23.11 -9.08 0.72
CA ASP A 19 -21.81 -8.74 0.13
C ASP A 19 -21.76 -7.28 -0.28
N SER A 20 -22.84 -6.72 -0.84
CA SER A 20 -22.95 -5.31 -1.18
C SER A 20 -22.92 -4.41 0.07
N ILE A 21 -23.57 -4.81 1.16
CA ILE A 21 -23.54 -4.09 2.44
C ILE A 21 -22.13 -4.13 3.04
N ARG A 22 -21.48 -5.27 3.06
CA ARG A 22 -20.09 -5.42 3.55
C ARG A 22 -19.13 -4.55 2.77
N SER A 23 -19.24 -4.54 1.44
CA SER A 23 -18.44 -3.68 0.56
C SER A 23 -18.67 -2.21 0.84
N SER A 24 -19.94 -1.76 0.98
CA SER A 24 -20.29 -0.38 1.30
C SER A 24 -19.76 0.06 2.67
N VAL A 25 -19.86 -0.80 3.69
CA VAL A 25 -19.33 -0.51 5.04
C VAL A 25 -17.80 -0.47 5.01
N HIS A 26 -17.17 -1.36 4.28
CA HIS A 26 -15.71 -1.38 4.10
C HIS A 26 -15.23 -0.11 3.38
N ASP A 27 -15.91 0.31 2.33
CA ASP A 27 -15.62 1.54 1.60
C ASP A 27 -15.75 2.78 2.48
N LEU A 28 -16.80 2.88 3.29
CA LEU A 28 -16.98 3.96 4.26
C LEU A 28 -15.89 3.99 5.34
N HIS A 29 -15.46 2.83 5.80
CA HIS A 29 -14.38 2.71 6.77
C HIS A 29 -13.03 3.12 6.16
N ASP A 30 -12.76 2.71 4.94
CA ASP A 30 -11.53 3.05 4.22
C ASP A 30 -11.44 4.55 3.90
N ASP A 31 -12.54 5.19 3.54
CA ASP A 31 -12.59 6.64 3.33
C ASP A 31 -12.33 7.43 4.61
N ALA A 32 -12.69 6.87 5.77
CA ALA A 32 -12.42 7.44 7.08
C ALA A 32 -10.97 7.22 7.55
N VAL A 33 -10.21 6.35 6.91
CA VAL A 33 -8.82 6.04 7.29
C VAL A 33 -7.92 7.25 7.04
N ASN A 34 -7.28 7.72 8.09
CA ASN A 34 -6.25 8.73 8.01
C ASN A 34 -4.90 8.06 7.68
N LEU A 35 -4.35 8.37 6.52
CA LEU A 35 -3.10 7.77 6.05
C LEU A 35 -1.94 8.03 7.02
N GLN A 36 -1.76 9.26 7.46
CA GLN A 36 -0.68 9.63 8.37
C GLN A 36 -0.76 8.87 9.69
N GLU A 37 -1.93 8.82 10.31
CA GLU A 37 -2.14 8.11 11.58
C GLU A 37 -1.97 6.59 11.42
N THR A 38 -2.39 6.03 10.30
CA THR A 38 -2.20 4.61 10.00
C THR A 38 -0.72 4.25 9.88
N ILE A 39 0.07 5.06 9.19
CA ILE A 39 1.52 4.84 9.06
C ILE A 39 2.22 5.01 10.41
N LYS A 40 1.84 6.02 11.20
CA LYS A 40 2.37 6.19 12.57
C LYS A 40 2.07 4.96 13.45
N GLY A 41 0.88 4.39 13.34
CA GLY A 41 0.51 3.16 14.03
C GLY A 41 1.39 1.97 13.64
N ILE A 42 1.64 1.79 12.35
CA ILE A 42 2.54 0.75 11.85
C ILE A 42 3.96 0.93 12.40
N ILE A 43 4.47 2.15 12.39
CA ILE A 43 5.80 2.49 12.92
C ILE A 43 5.89 2.19 14.42
N THR A 44 4.85 2.50 15.19
CA THR A 44 4.81 2.24 16.63
C THR A 44 4.85 0.75 16.96
N ASP A 45 4.25 -0.08 16.12
CA ASP A 45 4.18 -1.54 16.32
C ASP A 45 5.49 -2.26 16.00
N ILE A 46 6.42 -1.60 15.30
CA ILE A 46 7.72 -2.19 14.99
C ILE A 46 8.73 -1.97 16.12
N LYS A 47 9.54 -3.01 16.38
CA LYS A 47 10.63 -2.98 17.38
C LYS A 47 11.91 -2.34 16.83
N MET A 48 11.78 -1.30 16.01
CA MET A 48 12.92 -0.58 15.44
C MET A 48 12.99 0.82 16.07
N GLU A 49 14.12 1.16 16.67
CA GLU A 49 14.26 2.41 17.42
C GLU A 49 14.38 3.65 16.53
N ASN A 50 14.88 3.48 15.30
CA ASN A 50 15.17 4.60 14.41
C ASN A 50 14.30 4.53 13.16
N VAL A 51 13.09 5.06 13.24
CA VAL A 51 12.22 5.27 12.07
C VAL A 51 11.93 6.75 11.92
N GLU A 52 12.37 7.33 10.82
CA GLU A 52 12.03 8.69 10.43
C GLU A 52 10.81 8.68 9.52
N PHE A 53 9.82 9.51 9.80
CA PHE A 53 8.64 9.65 8.99
C PHE A 53 8.36 11.12 8.67
N GLU A 54 8.47 11.47 7.40
CA GLU A 54 8.11 12.78 6.85
C GLU A 54 6.80 12.67 6.07
N TYR A 55 5.83 13.50 6.42
CA TYR A 55 4.51 13.50 5.80
C TYR A 55 4.11 14.91 5.37
N ASP A 56 3.96 15.10 4.06
CA ASP A 56 3.53 16.34 3.45
C ASP A 56 2.49 16.04 2.35
N MET A 57 1.30 15.70 2.80
CA MET A 57 0.17 15.38 1.92
C MET A 57 -1.10 16.04 2.44
N SER A 58 -2.04 16.32 1.55
CA SER A 58 -3.35 16.88 1.92
C SER A 58 -4.20 15.87 2.72
N GLU A 59 -5.25 16.36 3.37
CA GLU A 59 -6.19 15.51 4.10
C GLU A 59 -7.06 14.67 3.15
N ILE A 60 -7.26 15.14 1.92
CA ILE A 60 -8.12 14.49 0.92
C ILE A 60 -7.25 13.71 -0.06
N ILE A 61 -7.06 12.42 0.22
CA ILE A 61 -6.29 11.50 -0.62
C ILE A 61 -7.24 10.38 -1.09
N PRO A 62 -7.23 10.01 -2.37
CA PRO A 62 -8.03 8.89 -2.85
C PRO A 62 -7.73 7.60 -2.09
N ARG A 63 -8.76 6.80 -1.83
CA ARG A 63 -8.65 5.52 -1.11
C ARG A 63 -7.62 4.58 -1.73
N GLU A 64 -7.60 4.51 -3.05
CA GLU A 64 -6.67 3.65 -3.80
C GLU A 64 -5.20 4.01 -3.53
N ILE A 65 -4.91 5.29 -3.40
CA ILE A 65 -3.56 5.79 -3.06
C ILE A 65 -3.21 5.43 -1.62
N LYS A 66 -4.13 5.66 -0.68
CA LYS A 66 -3.93 5.29 0.73
C LYS A 66 -3.61 3.80 0.86
N ASN A 67 -4.43 2.94 0.26
CA ASN A 67 -4.27 1.49 0.33
C ASN A 67 -2.97 1.03 -0.32
N CYS A 68 -2.61 1.61 -1.45
CA CYS A 68 -1.35 1.33 -2.13
C CYS A 68 -0.15 1.68 -1.23
N PHE A 69 -0.11 2.87 -0.69
CA PHE A 69 1.00 3.33 0.15
C PHE A 69 1.10 2.53 1.45
N ILE A 70 -0.01 2.26 2.12
CA ILE A 70 -0.04 1.42 3.34
C ILE A 70 0.52 0.03 3.04
N SER A 71 0.09 -0.59 1.97
CA SER A 71 0.55 -1.93 1.55
C SER A 71 2.06 -1.96 1.26
N ILE A 72 2.56 -0.96 0.55
CA ILE A 72 4.00 -0.85 0.23
C ILE A 72 4.82 -0.62 1.50
N VAL A 73 4.39 0.24 2.40
CA VAL A 73 5.08 0.49 3.67
C VAL A 73 5.16 -0.78 4.51
N LYS A 74 4.06 -1.52 4.66
CA LYS A 74 4.04 -2.80 5.39
C LYS A 74 5.03 -3.80 4.82
N GLU A 75 5.04 -3.97 3.51
CA GLU A 75 5.95 -4.91 2.83
C GLU A 75 7.40 -4.47 2.93
N ALA A 76 7.68 -3.19 2.75
CA ALA A 76 9.04 -2.65 2.86
C ALA A 76 9.61 -2.80 4.26
N ILE A 77 8.84 -2.54 5.30
CA ILE A 77 9.21 -2.73 6.69
C ILE A 77 9.46 -4.21 6.97
N SER A 78 8.57 -5.08 6.54
CA SER A 78 8.72 -6.54 6.70
C SER A 78 10.01 -7.04 6.04
N ASN A 79 10.32 -6.56 4.85
CA ASN A 79 11.55 -6.93 4.15
C ASN A 79 12.80 -6.39 4.84
N ALA A 80 12.77 -5.15 5.32
CA ALA A 80 13.87 -4.55 6.06
C ALA A 80 14.18 -5.35 7.34
N MET A 81 13.17 -5.78 8.07
CA MET A 81 13.33 -6.56 9.30
C MET A 81 13.82 -7.98 9.04
N LYS A 82 13.38 -8.62 7.95
CA LYS A 82 13.71 -10.03 7.65
C LYS A 82 15.05 -10.21 6.95
N TYR A 83 15.40 -9.31 6.03
CA TYR A 83 16.48 -9.56 5.06
C TYR A 83 17.60 -8.53 5.11
N SER A 84 17.33 -7.32 5.57
CA SER A 84 18.25 -6.19 5.40
C SER A 84 19.19 -5.97 6.57
N SER A 85 18.87 -6.49 7.75
CA SER A 85 19.58 -6.15 9.01
C SER A 85 19.66 -4.62 9.23
N ALA A 86 18.68 -3.89 8.76
CA ALA A 86 18.62 -2.44 8.89
C ALA A 86 18.43 -2.01 10.35
N THR A 87 19.08 -0.93 10.72
CA THR A 87 18.90 -0.26 12.03
C THR A 87 18.11 1.03 11.92
N GLN A 88 17.92 1.52 10.70
CA GLN A 88 17.20 2.75 10.43
C GLN A 88 16.34 2.60 9.17
N ILE A 89 15.11 3.10 9.24
CA ILE A 89 14.23 3.24 8.09
C ILE A 89 13.77 4.69 7.99
N LYS A 90 13.74 5.23 6.77
CA LYS A 90 13.19 6.54 6.49
C LYS A 90 12.02 6.38 5.51
N ILE A 91 10.86 6.96 5.87
CA ILE A 91 9.64 6.97 5.07
C ILE A 91 9.28 8.41 4.76
N ILE A 92 9.13 8.74 3.49
CA ILE A 92 8.75 10.07 3.03
C ILE A 92 7.53 9.96 2.14
N MET A 93 6.47 10.67 2.51
CA MET A 93 5.26 10.81 1.69
C MET A 93 5.06 12.27 1.33
N ARG A 94 4.93 12.57 0.05
CA ARG A 94 4.72 13.92 -0.46
C ARG A 94 3.65 13.96 -1.53
N GLU A 95 2.87 15.01 -1.48
CA GLU A 95 1.92 15.36 -2.52
C GLU A 95 2.44 16.56 -3.32
N HIS A 96 2.49 16.40 -4.61
CA HIS A 96 2.83 17.45 -5.55
C HIS A 96 1.59 17.82 -6.39
N PRO A 97 1.59 18.92 -7.15
CA PRO A 97 0.41 19.31 -7.93
C PRO A 97 -0.12 18.22 -8.88
N ALA A 98 0.76 17.38 -9.44
CA ALA A 98 0.39 16.38 -10.45
C ALA A 98 0.60 14.92 -10.00
N ILE A 99 1.28 14.69 -8.88
CA ILE A 99 1.68 13.34 -8.45
C ILE A 99 1.61 13.15 -6.94
N TYR A 100 1.47 11.88 -6.52
CA TYR A 100 1.76 11.41 -5.18
C TYR A 100 3.09 10.68 -5.18
N GLN A 101 3.91 10.91 -4.17
CA GLN A 101 5.25 10.34 -4.04
C GLN A 101 5.39 9.60 -2.72
N LEU A 102 5.95 8.41 -2.77
CA LEU A 102 6.39 7.63 -1.61
C LEU A 102 7.84 7.23 -1.80
N CYS A 103 8.68 7.49 -0.80
CA CYS A 103 10.04 7.00 -0.76
C CYS A 103 10.29 6.28 0.58
N ILE A 104 10.85 5.07 0.50
CA ILE A 104 11.23 4.29 1.67
C ILE A 104 12.68 3.88 1.50
N GLU A 105 13.51 4.19 2.48
CA GLU A 105 14.93 3.87 2.48
C GLU A 105 15.30 3.15 3.79
N ASP A 106 16.10 2.11 3.70
CA ASP A 106 16.76 1.52 4.87
C ASP A 106 18.29 1.59 4.74
N ASN A 107 18.96 1.51 5.88
CA ASN A 107 20.42 1.52 5.95
C ASN A 107 21.04 0.13 6.05
N GLY A 108 20.30 -0.91 5.69
CA GLY A 108 20.74 -2.29 5.77
C GLY A 108 21.75 -2.67 4.69
N LYS A 109 21.98 -3.96 4.55
CA LYS A 109 22.95 -4.50 3.56
C LYS A 109 22.54 -4.27 2.12
N GLY A 110 21.27 -3.95 1.87
CA GLY A 110 20.71 -3.98 0.55
C GLY A 110 20.64 -5.41 -0.01
N CYS A 111 20.36 -5.49 -1.27
CA CYS A 111 20.42 -6.74 -2.04
C CYS A 111 21.19 -6.45 -3.32
N ALA A 112 22.51 -6.67 -3.28
CA ALA A 112 23.39 -6.44 -4.45
C ALA A 112 23.00 -7.32 -5.64
N ASP A 113 22.42 -8.49 -5.36
CA ASP A 113 21.91 -9.44 -6.34
C ASP A 113 20.40 -9.25 -6.61
N TYR A 114 19.89 -8.04 -6.36
CA TYR A 114 18.50 -7.74 -6.73
C TYR A 114 18.34 -7.84 -8.24
N ASP A 115 18.03 -9.04 -8.68
CA ASP A 115 17.64 -9.31 -10.06
C ASP A 115 16.12 -9.15 -10.17
N LYS A 116 15.69 -8.30 -11.09
CA LYS A 116 14.26 -8.10 -11.41
C LYS A 116 13.53 -9.42 -11.74
N ASN A 117 14.28 -10.47 -12.07
CA ASN A 117 13.74 -11.79 -12.42
C ASN A 117 13.57 -12.73 -11.21
N THR A 118 14.19 -12.43 -10.07
CA THR A 118 14.15 -13.26 -8.85
C THR A 118 13.41 -12.60 -7.70
N THR A 119 12.66 -11.53 -7.99
CA THR A 119 11.88 -10.80 -7.00
C THR A 119 10.85 -11.68 -6.32
N GLY A 120 10.82 -11.66 -4.98
CA GLY A 120 9.79 -12.32 -4.21
C GLY A 120 8.39 -11.82 -4.54
N ILE A 121 7.39 -12.58 -4.14
CA ILE A 121 5.96 -12.27 -4.37
C ILE A 121 5.59 -10.86 -3.88
N GLY A 122 6.17 -10.39 -2.77
CA GLY A 122 5.89 -9.07 -2.20
C GLY A 122 6.25 -7.92 -3.13
N LEU A 123 7.43 -7.97 -3.76
CA LEU A 123 7.89 -6.94 -4.69
C LEU A 123 7.08 -6.93 -5.99
N LYS A 124 6.73 -8.11 -6.47
CA LYS A 124 5.84 -8.26 -7.62
C LYS A 124 4.45 -7.65 -7.34
N ASN A 125 3.90 -7.91 -6.17
CA ASN A 125 2.61 -7.34 -5.76
C ASN A 125 2.67 -5.82 -5.65
N MET A 126 3.76 -5.25 -5.13
CA MET A 126 3.96 -3.80 -5.11
C MET A 126 3.93 -3.23 -6.54
N GLN A 127 4.64 -3.85 -7.46
CA GLN A 127 4.70 -3.40 -8.86
C GLN A 127 3.33 -3.44 -9.52
N GLU A 128 2.57 -4.52 -9.32
CA GLU A 128 1.22 -4.66 -9.86
C GLU A 128 0.26 -3.60 -9.30
N ARG A 129 0.33 -3.32 -8.00
CA ARG A 129 -0.51 -2.28 -7.36
C ARG A 129 -0.21 -0.90 -7.92
N VAL A 130 1.05 -0.55 -8.06
CA VAL A 130 1.47 0.74 -8.63
C VAL A 130 1.09 0.84 -10.09
N ASN A 131 1.26 -0.23 -10.87
CA ASN A 131 0.85 -0.27 -12.29
C ASN A 131 -0.66 -0.05 -12.46
N THR A 132 -1.48 -0.62 -11.59
CA THR A 132 -2.94 -0.43 -11.61
C THR A 132 -3.34 1.05 -11.47
N LEU A 133 -2.52 1.84 -10.80
CA LEU A 133 -2.72 3.27 -10.61
C LEU A 133 -1.95 4.14 -11.63
N ASN A 134 -1.45 3.53 -12.70
CA ASN A 134 -0.63 4.18 -13.72
C ASN A 134 0.65 4.82 -13.15
N GLY A 135 1.14 4.30 -12.05
CA GLY A 135 2.34 4.77 -11.38
C GLY A 135 3.62 4.09 -11.86
N ASN A 136 4.72 4.54 -11.31
CA ASN A 136 6.04 3.98 -11.51
C ASN A 136 6.66 3.60 -10.16
N LEU A 137 7.21 2.41 -10.09
CA LEU A 137 7.95 1.88 -8.95
C LEU A 137 9.40 1.65 -9.36
N GLN A 138 10.33 2.22 -8.60
CA GLN A 138 11.76 1.97 -8.75
C GLN A 138 12.32 1.39 -7.45
N ILE A 139 13.15 0.37 -7.58
CA ILE A 139 13.81 -0.29 -6.45
C ILE A 139 15.31 -0.27 -6.70
N ASN A 140 16.07 0.13 -5.68
CA ASN A 140 17.52 0.11 -5.68
C ASN A 140 18.00 -0.59 -4.40
N GLY A 141 18.89 -1.55 -4.54
CA GLY A 141 19.44 -2.35 -3.44
C GLY A 141 20.96 -2.23 -3.27
N GLU A 142 21.63 -1.30 -3.93
CA GLU A 142 23.10 -1.21 -3.91
C GLU A 142 23.69 -0.76 -2.57
N LYS A 143 23.04 0.19 -1.91
CA LYS A 143 23.46 0.75 -0.61
C LYS A 143 22.27 0.84 0.33
N GLY A 144 21.93 -0.27 0.99
CA GLY A 144 20.64 -0.38 1.62
C GLY A 144 19.56 -0.68 0.58
N PHE A 145 18.30 -0.63 0.97
CA PHE A 145 17.18 -0.88 0.09
C PHE A 145 16.34 0.39 -0.06
N ARG A 146 16.10 0.83 -1.27
CA ARG A 146 15.32 2.02 -1.56
C ARG A 146 14.16 1.68 -2.48
N ILE A 147 12.95 2.05 -2.05
CA ILE A 147 11.74 1.98 -2.85
C ILE A 147 11.29 3.40 -3.15
N PHE A 148 11.09 3.70 -4.41
CA PHE A 148 10.59 5.00 -4.85
C PHE A 148 9.37 4.82 -5.74
N VAL A 149 8.25 5.43 -5.35
CA VAL A 149 6.95 5.32 -6.01
C VAL A 149 6.46 6.70 -6.39
N VAL A 150 6.01 6.83 -7.63
CA VAL A 150 5.32 8.01 -8.14
C VAL A 150 4.01 7.56 -8.77
N ILE A 151 2.90 8.15 -8.35
CA ILE A 151 1.57 7.87 -8.90
C ILE A 151 0.97 9.18 -9.41
N PRO A 152 0.59 9.26 -10.69
CA PRO A 152 -0.03 10.47 -11.23
C PRO A 152 -1.41 10.69 -10.62
N LYS A 153 -1.73 11.93 -10.32
CA LYS A 153 -3.10 12.30 -9.97
C LYS A 153 -3.99 12.14 -11.19
N GLN A 154 -5.11 11.46 -11.01
CA GLN A 154 -6.10 11.38 -12.06
C GLN A 154 -6.78 12.75 -12.20
N ASN A 155 -6.76 13.32 -13.39
CA ASN A 155 -7.64 14.43 -13.69
C ASN A 155 -9.07 13.93 -13.59
N ARG A 156 -9.77 14.30 -12.51
CA ARG A 156 -11.22 14.20 -12.53
C ARG A 156 -11.68 15.17 -13.60
N ALA A 157 -12.12 14.65 -14.72
CA ALA A 157 -12.86 15.43 -15.69
C ALA A 157 -14.06 16.04 -14.95
N GLU A 158 -14.12 17.36 -14.89
CA GLU A 158 -15.25 18.10 -14.36
C GLU A 158 -16.50 17.86 -15.25
#